data_8870e988859e7cf143b256258bf4cdff
#
_entry.id   8870e988859e7cf143b256258bf4cdff
#
_cell.length_a   1.000
_cell.length_b   1.000
_cell.length_c   1.000
_cell.angle_alpha   90.00
_cell.angle_beta   90.00
_cell.angle_gamma   90.00
#
_symmetry.space_group_name_H-M   'P 1'
#
loop_
_entity.id
_entity.type
_entity.pdbx_description
1 polymer ?
#
loop_
_entity_poly.entity_id
_entity_poly.type
_entity_poly.pdbx_seq_one_letter_code
_entity_poly.pdbx_strand_id
1 'polypeptide(L)'
;MNKTSNTRLLIFVSLGAVYFIWGSTYLALRFGLEGFPPFILNGVRFLVAGALMYAVLRMRGHAAPTRRQWWNAGRMGSLLLIGGVGLVTIAEDLGVGSGVVATAAAAIPVWAALVGGVFGQWPVRREWIGLGVGMAGVIVLLQEGDFRLSTVGMLLVFAGPMFWAFGSVWGKRLEMPEGFMAPAAQLLVAGAVMLVASPFMGERIVAMPGSVAWLALAYLIVMGSIVAYTAYVYLLQTVRPALATSYAYVNPV
;
A
#
# COMPACT_ATOMS: atom_id res chain seq x y z
N MET A 1 11.34 25.75 -18.83
CA MET A 1 10.28 25.25 -17.94
C MET A 1 10.87 25.03 -16.55
N ASN A 2 10.36 25.72 -15.52
CA ASN A 2 10.97 25.76 -14.18
C ASN A 2 10.92 24.39 -13.48
N LYS A 3 12.05 23.88 -12.98
CA LYS A 3 12.14 22.62 -12.19
C LYS A 3 11.13 22.57 -11.03
N THR A 4 10.85 23.70 -10.39
CA THR A 4 9.88 23.83 -9.28
C THR A 4 8.43 23.65 -9.73
N SER A 5 8.06 24.09 -10.93
CA SER A 5 6.69 23.90 -11.47
C SER A 5 6.43 22.44 -11.80
N ASN A 6 7.39 21.74 -12.39
CA ASN A 6 7.26 20.31 -12.72
C ASN A 6 7.15 19.44 -11.46
N THR A 7 7.89 19.75 -10.39
CA THR A 7 7.82 19.02 -9.13
C THR A 7 6.44 19.16 -8.47
N ARG A 8 5.87 20.37 -8.45
CA ARG A 8 4.52 20.59 -7.92
C ARG A 8 3.46 19.84 -8.69
N LEU A 9 3.51 19.87 -10.03
CA LEU A 9 2.58 19.12 -10.87
C LEU A 9 2.67 17.63 -10.61
N LEU A 10 3.87 17.05 -10.51
CA LEU A 10 4.08 15.64 -10.19
C LEU A 10 3.54 15.27 -8.81
N ILE A 11 3.67 16.14 -7.80
CA ILE A 11 3.07 15.91 -6.48
C ILE A 11 1.54 15.85 -6.58
N PHE A 12 0.90 16.81 -7.27
CA PHE A 12 -0.56 16.80 -7.43
C PHE A 12 -1.07 15.60 -8.21
N VAL A 13 -0.41 15.24 -9.31
CA VAL A 13 -0.76 14.04 -10.10
C VAL A 13 -0.59 12.77 -9.27
N SER A 14 0.49 12.68 -8.49
CA SER A 14 0.74 11.52 -7.62
C SER A 14 -0.28 11.43 -6.49
N LEU A 15 -0.66 12.55 -5.86
CA LEU A 15 -1.74 12.59 -4.87
C LEU A 15 -3.06 12.14 -5.49
N GLY A 16 -3.44 12.70 -6.65
CA GLY A 16 -4.64 12.29 -7.36
C GLY A 16 -4.65 10.81 -7.70
N ALA A 17 -3.53 10.27 -8.21
CA ALA A 17 -3.40 8.85 -8.52
C ALA A 17 -3.62 7.97 -7.28
N VAL A 18 -3.00 8.32 -6.15
CA VAL A 18 -3.14 7.56 -4.91
C VAL A 18 -4.56 7.67 -4.34
N TYR A 19 -5.18 8.85 -4.37
CA TYR A 19 -6.54 9.06 -3.86
C TYR A 19 -7.57 8.25 -4.62
N PHE A 20 -7.60 8.37 -5.95
CA PHE A 20 -8.64 7.72 -6.76
C PHE A 20 -8.37 6.23 -6.97
N ILE A 21 -7.12 5.86 -7.29
CA ILE A 21 -6.80 4.48 -7.61
C ILE A 21 -6.87 3.61 -6.35
N TRP A 22 -6.25 4.01 -5.24
CA TRP A 22 -6.30 3.18 -4.04
C TRP A 22 -7.66 3.14 -3.36
N GLY A 23 -8.49 4.20 -3.49
CA GLY A 23 -9.88 4.14 -3.06
C GLY A 23 -10.64 2.97 -3.69
N SER A 24 -10.41 2.71 -4.99
CA SER A 24 -11.05 1.59 -5.70
C SER A 24 -10.33 0.23 -5.53
N THR A 25 -9.10 0.20 -5.03
CA THR A 25 -8.35 -1.08 -4.89
C THR A 25 -8.91 -2.01 -3.83
N TYR A 26 -9.56 -1.51 -2.79
CA TYR A 26 -10.25 -2.34 -1.79
C TYR A 26 -11.37 -3.16 -2.43
N LEU A 27 -12.19 -2.54 -3.26
CA LEU A 27 -13.22 -3.24 -4.01
C LEU A 27 -12.62 -4.22 -5.03
N ALA A 28 -11.54 -3.83 -5.71
CA ALA A 28 -10.85 -4.71 -6.65
C ALA A 28 -10.21 -5.92 -5.95
N LEU A 29 -9.69 -5.77 -4.72
CA LEU A 29 -9.20 -6.89 -3.91
C LEU A 29 -10.33 -7.88 -3.61
N ARG A 30 -11.50 -7.39 -3.19
CA ARG A 30 -12.67 -8.24 -2.93
C ARG A 30 -13.05 -9.08 -4.15
N PHE A 31 -13.11 -8.48 -5.34
CA PHE A 31 -13.37 -9.23 -6.59
C PHE A 31 -12.25 -10.21 -6.94
N GLY A 32 -11.00 -9.86 -6.66
CA GLY A 32 -9.85 -10.76 -6.83
C GLY A 32 -9.94 -11.99 -5.94
N LEU A 33 -10.39 -11.81 -4.69
CA LEU A 33 -10.55 -12.88 -3.69
C LEU A 33 -11.66 -13.88 -4.04
N GLU A 34 -12.57 -13.55 -4.97
CA GLU A 34 -13.54 -14.53 -5.48
C GLU A 34 -12.89 -15.69 -6.26
N GLY A 35 -11.64 -15.52 -6.72
CA GLY A 35 -10.93 -16.54 -7.50
C GLY A 35 -9.52 -16.85 -7.03
N PHE A 36 -8.90 -15.97 -6.27
CA PHE A 36 -7.52 -16.12 -5.81
C PHE A 36 -7.42 -16.00 -4.29
N PRO A 37 -6.73 -16.93 -3.61
CA PRO A 37 -6.38 -16.74 -2.20
C PRO A 37 -5.49 -15.50 -1.97
N PRO A 38 -5.49 -14.92 -0.75
CA PRO A 38 -4.86 -13.63 -0.44
C PRO A 38 -3.39 -13.50 -0.84
N PHE A 39 -2.55 -14.48 -0.47
CA PHE A 39 -1.12 -14.45 -0.76
C PHE A 39 -0.83 -14.74 -2.23
N ILE A 40 -1.59 -15.63 -2.87
CA ILE A 40 -1.48 -15.88 -4.31
C ILE A 40 -1.88 -14.63 -5.08
N LEU A 41 -3.01 -13.99 -4.75
CA LEU A 41 -3.49 -12.77 -5.39
C LEU A 41 -2.43 -11.66 -5.34
N ASN A 42 -1.99 -11.31 -4.13
CA ASN A 42 -1.01 -10.24 -3.95
C ASN A 42 0.40 -10.64 -4.41
N GLY A 43 0.77 -11.91 -4.25
CA GLY A 43 2.05 -12.41 -4.71
C GLY A 43 2.22 -12.32 -6.21
N VAL A 44 1.23 -12.78 -6.99
CA VAL A 44 1.21 -12.64 -8.46
C VAL A 44 1.16 -11.16 -8.85
N ARG A 45 0.27 -10.39 -8.25
CA ARG A 45 0.12 -8.94 -8.48
C ARG A 45 1.46 -8.22 -8.33
N PHE A 46 2.14 -8.40 -7.21
CA PHE A 46 3.38 -7.67 -6.91
C PHE A 46 4.55 -8.19 -7.73
N LEU A 47 4.66 -9.51 -7.90
CA LEU A 47 5.75 -10.10 -8.68
C LEU A 47 5.68 -9.65 -10.14
N VAL A 48 4.50 -9.70 -10.77
CA VAL A 48 4.32 -9.29 -12.16
C VAL A 48 4.57 -7.79 -12.32
N ALA A 49 4.00 -6.94 -11.45
CA ALA A 49 4.22 -5.49 -11.49
C ALA A 49 5.71 -5.15 -11.30
N GLY A 50 6.35 -5.75 -10.30
CA GLY A 50 7.77 -5.54 -10.01
C GLY A 50 8.67 -6.02 -11.14
N ALA A 51 8.38 -7.19 -11.73
CA ALA A 51 9.16 -7.73 -12.84
C ALA A 51 9.06 -6.86 -14.09
N LEU A 52 7.86 -6.42 -14.45
CA LEU A 52 7.65 -5.50 -15.58
C LEU A 52 8.40 -4.18 -15.38
N MET A 53 8.25 -3.56 -14.19
CA MET A 53 8.96 -2.32 -13.89
C MET A 53 10.47 -2.50 -13.91
N TYR A 54 10.97 -3.54 -13.24
CA TYR A 54 12.40 -3.85 -13.20
C TYR A 54 12.98 -4.07 -14.60
N ALA A 55 12.32 -4.89 -15.42
CA ALA A 55 12.76 -5.18 -16.78
C ALA A 55 12.84 -3.91 -17.64
N VAL A 56 11.77 -3.08 -17.63
CA VAL A 56 11.72 -1.82 -18.37
C VAL A 56 12.84 -0.86 -17.91
N LEU A 57 13.06 -0.73 -16.61
CA LEU A 57 14.10 0.15 -16.07
C LEU A 57 15.51 -0.36 -16.43
N ARG A 58 15.74 -1.67 -16.37
CA ARG A 58 17.01 -2.27 -16.81
C ARG A 58 17.28 -2.07 -18.29
N MET A 59 16.25 -2.25 -19.13
CA MET A 59 16.38 -1.97 -20.58
C MET A 59 16.64 -0.49 -20.88
N ARG A 60 16.18 0.42 -20.01
CA ARG A 60 16.47 1.87 -20.10
C ARG A 60 17.83 2.27 -19.51
N GLY A 61 18.66 1.32 -19.09
CA GLY A 61 20.02 1.57 -18.60
C GLY A 61 20.11 1.95 -17.11
N HIS A 62 19.01 1.89 -16.33
CA HIS A 62 19.11 2.11 -14.89
C HIS A 62 19.96 1.02 -14.22
N ALA A 63 20.81 1.42 -13.26
CA ALA A 63 21.65 0.50 -12.51
C ALA A 63 20.82 -0.53 -11.73
N ALA A 64 21.33 -1.77 -11.63
CA ALA A 64 20.73 -2.76 -10.74
C ALA A 64 20.93 -2.33 -9.28
N PRO A 65 19.96 -2.62 -8.38
CA PRO A 65 20.15 -2.38 -6.97
C PRO A 65 21.35 -3.15 -6.40
N THR A 66 22.09 -2.52 -5.50
CA THR A 66 23.15 -3.20 -4.75
C THR A 66 22.54 -4.24 -3.79
N ARG A 67 23.37 -5.15 -3.25
CA ARG A 67 22.92 -6.15 -2.27
C ARG A 67 22.26 -5.48 -1.05
N ARG A 68 22.77 -4.35 -0.59
CA ARG A 68 22.21 -3.58 0.51
C ARG A 68 20.86 -2.96 0.16
N GLN A 69 20.74 -2.43 -1.04
CA GLN A 69 19.48 -1.87 -1.54
C GLN A 69 18.39 -2.95 -1.71
N TRP A 70 18.73 -4.13 -2.22
CA TRP A 70 17.82 -5.28 -2.27
C TRP A 70 17.33 -5.69 -0.89
N TRP A 71 18.24 -5.76 0.10
CA TRP A 71 17.88 -6.08 1.48
C TRP A 71 16.95 -5.03 2.11
N ASN A 72 17.24 -3.75 1.87
CA ASN A 72 16.40 -2.65 2.35
C ASN A 72 15.05 -2.60 1.64
N ALA A 73 15.02 -2.84 0.33
CA ALA A 73 13.78 -2.97 -0.44
C ALA A 73 12.92 -4.13 0.07
N GLY A 74 13.54 -5.26 0.42
CA GLY A 74 12.88 -6.40 1.03
C GLY A 74 12.24 -6.06 2.38
N ARG A 75 12.98 -5.41 3.28
CA ARG A 75 12.46 -4.97 4.58
C ARG A 75 11.27 -4.02 4.43
N MET A 76 11.40 -3.01 3.56
CA MET A 76 10.34 -2.05 3.34
C MET A 76 9.14 -2.69 2.62
N GLY A 77 9.39 -3.50 1.60
CA GLY A 77 8.35 -4.28 0.91
C GLY A 77 7.60 -5.21 1.85
N SER A 78 8.31 -5.88 2.78
CA SER A 78 7.66 -6.73 3.79
C SER A 78 6.74 -5.94 4.72
N LEU A 79 7.16 -4.76 5.17
CA LEU A 79 6.32 -3.93 6.03
C LEU A 79 5.10 -3.38 5.30
N LEU A 80 5.30 -2.78 4.11
CA LEU A 80 4.23 -2.13 3.36
C LEU A 80 3.31 -3.15 2.68
N LEU A 81 3.87 -4.10 1.95
CA LEU A 81 3.12 -4.93 1.04
C LEU A 81 2.65 -6.24 1.69
N ILE A 82 3.48 -6.87 2.55
CA ILE A 82 3.08 -8.08 3.27
C ILE A 82 2.33 -7.69 4.55
N GLY A 83 2.95 -6.89 5.42
CA GLY A 83 2.33 -6.44 6.67
C GLY A 83 1.16 -5.47 6.45
N GLY A 84 1.28 -4.51 5.53
CA GLY A 84 0.21 -3.56 5.22
C GLY A 84 -0.90 -4.20 4.38
N VAL A 85 -0.62 -4.44 3.09
CA VAL A 85 -1.64 -4.93 2.15
C VAL A 85 -2.04 -6.38 2.43
N GLY A 86 -1.07 -7.26 2.74
CA GLY A 86 -1.34 -8.68 2.97
C GLY A 86 -2.30 -8.93 4.13
N LEU A 87 -2.09 -8.27 5.29
CA LEU A 87 -2.99 -8.41 6.44
C LEU A 87 -4.40 -7.88 6.14
N VAL A 88 -4.49 -6.78 5.41
CA VAL A 88 -5.75 -6.22 4.94
C VAL A 88 -6.48 -7.20 4.02
N THR A 89 -5.77 -7.81 3.07
CA THR A 89 -6.36 -8.77 2.14
C THR A 89 -6.83 -10.04 2.86
N ILE A 90 -6.09 -10.52 3.87
CA ILE A 90 -6.56 -11.64 4.72
C ILE A 90 -7.82 -11.24 5.49
N ALA A 91 -7.90 -10.01 6.00
CA ALA A 91 -9.10 -9.54 6.69
C ALA A 91 -10.32 -9.52 5.77
N GLU A 92 -10.17 -9.07 4.51
CA GLU A 92 -11.25 -9.12 3.51
C GLU A 92 -11.65 -10.57 3.17
N ASP A 93 -10.69 -11.49 3.04
CA ASP A 93 -10.94 -12.91 2.82
C ASP A 93 -11.70 -13.55 3.99
N LEU A 94 -11.44 -13.09 5.21
CA LEU A 94 -12.21 -13.49 6.43
C LEU A 94 -13.59 -12.82 6.53
N GLY A 95 -14.03 -12.10 5.49
CA GLY A 95 -15.36 -11.50 5.39
C GLY A 95 -15.46 -10.08 5.95
N VAL A 96 -14.35 -9.41 6.26
CA VAL A 96 -14.37 -7.99 6.60
C VAL A 96 -14.71 -7.18 5.34
N GLY A 97 -15.74 -6.35 5.41
CA GLY A 97 -16.15 -5.54 4.26
C GLY A 97 -15.09 -4.55 3.82
N SER A 98 -14.93 -4.37 2.50
CA SER A 98 -13.92 -3.45 1.92
C SER A 98 -14.06 -2.01 2.42
N GLY A 99 -15.28 -1.52 2.69
CA GLY A 99 -15.53 -0.22 3.31
C GLY A 99 -14.98 -0.11 4.73
N VAL A 100 -15.10 -1.18 5.54
CA VAL A 100 -14.53 -1.23 6.90
C VAL A 100 -13.01 -1.18 6.84
N VAL A 101 -12.41 -1.93 5.94
CA VAL A 101 -10.95 -1.94 5.72
C VAL A 101 -10.46 -0.57 5.28
N ALA A 102 -11.15 0.06 4.31
CA ALA A 102 -10.82 1.41 3.86
C ALA A 102 -10.92 2.43 5.01
N THR A 103 -11.96 2.31 5.85
CA THR A 103 -12.13 3.19 7.02
C THR A 103 -11.02 2.98 8.05
N ALA A 104 -10.62 1.73 8.33
CA ALA A 104 -9.51 1.44 9.24
C ALA A 104 -8.16 1.96 8.71
N ALA A 105 -7.97 1.96 7.38
CA ALA A 105 -6.78 2.54 6.76
C ALA A 105 -6.64 4.05 7.06
N ALA A 106 -7.72 4.75 7.39
CA ALA A 106 -7.67 6.14 7.82
C ALA A 106 -6.91 6.36 9.15
N ALA A 107 -6.57 5.30 9.87
CA ALA A 107 -5.63 5.37 11.00
C ALA A 107 -4.15 5.54 10.57
N ILE A 108 -3.82 5.28 9.30
CA ILE A 108 -2.43 5.36 8.78
C ILE A 108 -1.77 6.73 9.07
N PRO A 109 -2.39 7.88 8.81
CA PRO A 109 -1.76 9.17 9.09
C PRO A 109 -1.47 9.39 10.57
N VAL A 110 -2.32 8.90 11.47
CA VAL A 110 -2.10 8.98 12.92
C VAL A 110 -0.90 8.11 13.32
N TRP A 111 -0.85 6.86 12.86
CA TRP A 111 0.30 5.98 13.08
C TRP A 111 1.58 6.57 12.50
N ALA A 112 1.53 7.14 11.29
CA ALA A 112 2.68 7.80 10.66
C ALA A 112 3.17 9.00 11.46
N ALA A 113 2.25 9.77 12.07
CA ALA A 113 2.55 10.89 12.95
C ALA A 113 3.27 10.42 14.23
N LEU A 114 2.74 9.38 14.89
CA LEU A 114 3.33 8.80 16.10
C LEU A 114 4.70 8.20 15.83
N VAL A 115 4.82 7.37 14.80
CA VAL A 115 6.11 6.78 14.38
C VAL A 115 7.10 7.89 13.99
N GLY A 116 6.66 8.90 13.24
CA GLY A 116 7.48 10.07 12.90
C GLY A 116 8.00 10.79 14.13
N GLY A 117 7.16 10.95 15.16
CA GLY A 117 7.53 11.53 16.45
C GLY A 117 8.63 10.75 17.17
N VAL A 118 8.52 9.42 17.22
CA VAL A 118 9.57 8.53 17.79
C VAL A 118 10.92 8.76 17.08
N PHE A 119 10.88 9.07 15.79
CA PHE A 119 12.06 9.41 15.01
C PHE A 119 12.43 10.92 15.01
N GLY A 120 11.85 11.71 15.90
CA GLY A 120 12.14 13.14 16.04
C GLY A 120 11.45 14.06 15.03
N GLN A 121 10.45 13.56 14.29
CA GLN A 121 9.69 14.31 13.30
C GLN A 121 8.23 14.48 13.74
N TRP A 122 8.00 15.15 14.86
CA TRP A 122 6.65 15.43 15.33
C TRP A 122 5.87 16.31 14.34
N PRO A 123 4.57 16.05 14.17
CA PRO A 123 3.70 16.89 13.37
C PRO A 123 3.67 18.32 13.87
N VAL A 124 3.61 19.29 12.95
CA VAL A 124 3.38 20.68 13.31
C VAL A 124 1.91 20.90 13.67
N ARG A 125 1.61 22.01 14.37
CA ARG A 125 0.25 22.29 14.86
C ARG A 125 -0.85 22.17 13.78
N ARG A 126 -0.57 22.58 12.56
CA ARG A 126 -1.50 22.47 11.42
C ARG A 126 -1.78 21.02 11.02
N GLU A 127 -0.75 20.17 11.08
CA GLU A 127 -0.89 18.74 10.80
C GLU A 127 -1.70 18.04 11.88
N TRP A 128 -1.51 18.38 13.16
CA TRP A 128 -2.35 17.87 14.25
C TRP A 128 -3.84 18.25 14.09
N ILE A 129 -4.13 19.47 13.64
CA ILE A 129 -5.51 19.88 13.35
C ILE A 129 -6.07 19.03 12.20
N GLY A 130 -5.32 18.86 11.11
CA GLY A 130 -5.72 18.01 9.98
C GLY A 130 -5.97 16.55 10.38
N LEU A 131 -5.08 15.98 11.21
CA LEU A 131 -5.26 14.63 11.76
C LEU A 131 -6.52 14.51 12.61
N GLY A 132 -6.79 15.50 13.46
CA GLY A 132 -8.00 15.55 14.29
C GLY A 132 -9.28 15.64 13.48
N VAL A 133 -9.33 16.50 12.47
CA VAL A 133 -10.47 16.63 11.55
C VAL A 133 -10.69 15.35 10.76
N GLY A 134 -9.61 14.76 10.20
CA GLY A 134 -9.69 13.50 9.47
C GLY A 134 -10.21 12.35 10.36
N MET A 135 -9.70 12.24 11.59
CA MET A 135 -10.16 11.22 12.52
C MET A 135 -11.62 11.44 12.96
N ALA A 136 -12.06 12.68 13.14
CA ALA A 136 -13.46 12.98 13.44
C ALA A 136 -14.37 12.51 12.29
N GLY A 137 -13.99 12.73 11.02
CA GLY A 137 -14.70 12.20 9.86
C GLY A 137 -14.79 10.68 9.85
N VAL A 138 -13.69 9.99 10.18
CA VAL A 138 -13.66 8.53 10.31
C VAL A 138 -14.61 8.03 11.40
N ILE A 139 -14.65 8.69 12.56
CA ILE A 139 -15.56 8.33 13.65
C ILE A 139 -17.03 8.46 13.22
N VAL A 140 -17.36 9.49 12.44
CA VAL A 140 -18.72 9.66 11.89
C VAL A 140 -19.06 8.51 10.95
N LEU A 141 -18.15 8.15 10.02
CA LEU A 141 -18.34 7.03 9.09
C LEU A 141 -18.50 5.69 9.83
N LEU A 142 -17.77 5.50 10.94
CA LEU A 142 -17.89 4.28 11.76
C LEU A 142 -19.25 4.12 12.43
N GLN A 143 -20.02 5.19 12.64
CA GLN A 143 -21.35 5.10 13.24
C GLN A 143 -22.41 4.56 12.28
N GLU A 144 -22.18 4.60 10.98
CA GLU A 144 -23.13 4.16 9.95
C GLU A 144 -22.90 2.70 9.50
N GLY A 145 -21.80 2.05 9.94
CA GLY A 145 -21.41 0.71 9.50
C GLY A 145 -21.86 -0.41 10.44
N ASP A 146 -22.32 -1.55 9.87
CA ASP A 146 -22.53 -2.79 10.63
C ASP A 146 -21.16 -3.52 10.78
N PHE A 147 -20.46 -3.27 11.89
CA PHE A 147 -19.13 -3.78 12.18
C PHE A 147 -19.16 -5.14 12.92
N ARG A 148 -19.82 -6.14 12.35
CA ARG A 148 -19.72 -7.52 12.86
C ARG A 148 -18.40 -8.13 12.44
N LEU A 149 -17.32 -7.78 13.15
CA LEU A 149 -15.99 -8.29 12.89
C LEU A 149 -15.66 -9.47 13.82
N SER A 150 -15.04 -10.52 13.26
CA SER A 150 -14.34 -11.49 14.09
C SER A 150 -13.16 -10.83 14.81
N THR A 151 -12.79 -11.33 15.98
CA THR A 151 -11.62 -10.81 16.73
C THR A 151 -10.35 -10.83 15.87
N VAL A 152 -10.15 -11.87 15.07
CA VAL A 152 -9.01 -11.99 14.15
C VAL A 152 -9.07 -10.92 13.07
N GLY A 153 -10.23 -10.75 12.40
CA GLY A 153 -10.41 -9.71 11.37
C GLY A 153 -10.13 -8.32 11.92
N MET A 154 -10.58 -8.02 13.13
CA MET A 154 -10.32 -6.74 13.80
C MET A 154 -8.82 -6.52 14.04
N LEU A 155 -8.10 -7.52 14.57
CA LEU A 155 -6.66 -7.42 14.79
C LEU A 155 -5.89 -7.16 13.49
N LEU A 156 -6.26 -7.83 12.39
CA LEU A 156 -5.61 -7.68 11.09
C LEU A 156 -5.87 -6.29 10.49
N VAL A 157 -7.10 -5.80 10.60
CA VAL A 157 -7.51 -4.48 10.10
C VAL A 157 -6.77 -3.35 10.82
N PHE A 158 -6.46 -3.50 12.11
CA PHE A 158 -5.68 -2.50 12.85
C PHE A 158 -4.17 -2.66 12.66
N ALA A 159 -3.66 -3.89 12.55
CA ALA A 159 -2.25 -4.16 12.36
C ALA A 159 -1.73 -3.70 10.99
N GLY A 160 -2.51 -3.89 9.92
CA GLY A 160 -2.12 -3.49 8.56
C GLY A 160 -1.72 -2.01 8.45
N PRO A 161 -2.57 -1.07 8.84
CA PRO A 161 -2.25 0.37 8.88
C PRO A 161 -1.00 0.71 9.71
N MET A 162 -0.77 0.02 10.83
CA MET A 162 0.41 0.21 11.67
C MET A 162 1.69 -0.21 10.95
N PHE A 163 1.72 -1.40 10.32
CA PHE A 163 2.85 -1.86 9.52
C PHE A 163 3.13 -0.94 8.33
N TRP A 164 2.06 -0.49 7.66
CA TRP A 164 2.16 0.45 6.56
C TRP A 164 2.78 1.78 6.99
N ALA A 165 2.30 2.37 8.06
CA ALA A 165 2.79 3.64 8.59
C ALA A 165 4.25 3.52 9.05
N PHE A 166 4.59 2.45 9.78
CA PHE A 166 5.96 2.21 10.23
C PHE A 166 6.92 2.06 9.03
N GLY A 167 6.59 1.23 8.05
CA GLY A 167 7.38 1.08 6.83
C GLY A 167 7.56 2.39 6.07
N SER A 168 6.49 3.19 5.96
CA SER A 168 6.52 4.49 5.27
C SER A 168 7.47 5.51 5.92
N VAL A 169 7.51 5.55 7.24
CA VAL A 169 8.37 6.50 7.97
C VAL A 169 9.80 5.98 8.08
N TRP A 170 9.97 4.71 8.46
CA TRP A 170 11.28 4.09 8.60
C TRP A 170 12.02 3.94 7.28
N GLY A 171 11.31 3.63 6.20
CA GLY A 171 11.86 3.47 4.86
C GLY A 171 12.62 4.68 4.34
N LYS A 172 12.26 5.91 4.78
CA LYS A 172 13.00 7.14 4.46
C LYS A 172 14.44 7.16 4.98
N ARG A 173 14.77 6.31 5.93
CA ARG A 173 16.10 6.19 6.55
C ARG A 173 16.96 5.09 5.95
N LEU A 174 16.36 4.30 5.06
CA LEU A 174 17.05 3.20 4.40
C LEU A 174 17.66 3.67 3.08
N GLU A 175 18.84 3.15 2.78
CA GLU A 175 19.45 3.32 1.47
C GLU A 175 18.66 2.51 0.44
N MET A 176 17.83 3.20 -0.34
CA MET A 176 16.96 2.60 -1.34
C MET A 176 17.55 2.79 -2.75
N PRO A 177 17.18 1.94 -3.72
CA PRO A 177 17.47 2.22 -5.13
C PRO A 177 16.86 3.55 -5.56
N GLU A 178 17.47 4.18 -6.57
CA GLU A 178 17.00 5.49 -7.05
C GLU A 178 15.68 5.39 -7.84
N GLY A 179 14.85 6.40 -7.71
CA GLY A 179 13.64 6.62 -8.49
C GLY A 179 12.69 5.42 -8.48
N PHE A 180 12.25 5.02 -9.66
CA PHE A 180 11.27 3.93 -9.85
C PHE A 180 11.85 2.53 -9.61
N MET A 181 13.17 2.39 -9.47
CA MET A 181 13.79 1.12 -9.12
C MET A 181 13.47 0.70 -7.67
N ALA A 182 13.22 1.66 -6.77
CA ALA A 182 12.83 1.36 -5.39
C ALA A 182 11.48 0.62 -5.31
N PRO A 183 10.36 1.12 -5.84
CA PRO A 183 9.11 0.37 -5.83
C PRO A 183 9.19 -0.94 -6.62
N ALA A 184 9.94 -0.99 -7.74
CA ALA A 184 10.13 -2.22 -8.50
C ALA A 184 10.78 -3.33 -7.65
N ALA A 185 11.85 -3.00 -6.92
CA ALA A 185 12.54 -3.95 -6.05
C ALA A 185 11.68 -4.38 -4.85
N GLN A 186 10.91 -3.46 -4.25
CA GLN A 186 9.99 -3.76 -3.15
C GLN A 186 8.89 -4.73 -3.58
N LEU A 187 8.26 -4.47 -4.74
CA LEU A 187 7.22 -5.32 -5.31
C LEU A 187 7.76 -6.72 -5.66
N LEU A 188 8.94 -6.80 -6.27
CA LEU A 188 9.56 -8.09 -6.60
C LEU A 188 9.79 -8.95 -5.35
N VAL A 189 10.42 -8.37 -4.33
CA VAL A 189 10.73 -9.12 -3.10
C VAL A 189 9.44 -9.51 -2.37
N ALA A 190 8.51 -8.59 -2.19
CA ALA A 190 7.26 -8.86 -1.50
C ALA A 190 6.43 -9.92 -2.25
N GLY A 191 6.32 -9.80 -3.58
CA GLY A 191 5.61 -10.77 -4.41
C GLY A 191 6.23 -12.17 -4.33
N ALA A 192 7.55 -12.27 -4.43
CA ALA A 192 8.25 -13.54 -4.30
C ALA A 192 8.06 -14.17 -2.92
N VAL A 193 8.18 -13.38 -1.83
CA VAL A 193 7.98 -13.86 -0.46
C VAL A 193 6.53 -14.35 -0.26
N MET A 194 5.53 -13.61 -0.73
CA MET A 194 4.12 -14.03 -0.60
C MET A 194 3.83 -15.32 -1.37
N LEU A 195 4.34 -15.47 -2.60
CA LEU A 195 4.16 -16.71 -3.36
C LEU A 195 4.87 -17.91 -2.72
N VAL A 196 6.05 -17.70 -2.14
CA VAL A 196 6.76 -18.76 -1.41
C VAL A 196 6.01 -19.10 -0.12
N ALA A 197 5.41 -18.12 0.55
CA ALA A 197 4.66 -18.32 1.80
C ALA A 197 3.28 -18.95 1.57
N SER A 198 2.64 -18.73 0.42
CA SER A 198 1.27 -19.18 0.16
C SER A 198 1.02 -20.68 0.38
N PRO A 199 1.90 -21.62 -0.03
CA PRO A 199 1.72 -23.04 0.25
C PRO A 199 1.74 -23.37 1.76
N PHE A 200 2.58 -22.65 2.54
CA PHE A 200 2.67 -22.81 3.99
C PHE A 200 1.44 -22.26 4.72
N MET A 201 0.72 -21.33 4.08
CA MET A 201 -0.59 -20.84 4.54
C MET A 201 -1.74 -21.77 4.12
N GLY A 202 -1.45 -22.86 3.41
CA GLY A 202 -2.44 -23.79 2.90
C GLY A 202 -3.24 -23.29 1.69
N GLU A 203 -2.80 -22.19 1.07
CA GLU A 203 -3.51 -21.61 -0.06
C GLU A 203 -3.39 -22.47 -1.32
N ARG A 204 -4.52 -22.66 -2.00
CA ARG A 204 -4.61 -23.37 -3.28
C ARG A 204 -5.70 -22.75 -4.14
N ILE A 205 -5.46 -22.65 -5.43
CA ILE A 205 -6.50 -22.33 -6.41
C ILE A 205 -7.30 -23.61 -6.64
N VAL A 206 -8.52 -23.69 -6.09
CA VAL A 206 -9.35 -24.90 -6.14
C VAL A 206 -10.10 -25.02 -7.46
N ALA A 207 -10.48 -23.88 -8.05
CA ALA A 207 -11.17 -23.81 -9.33
C ALA A 207 -10.57 -22.69 -10.19
N MET A 208 -10.78 -22.78 -11.51
CA MET A 208 -10.32 -21.71 -12.42
C MET A 208 -11.01 -20.39 -12.06
N PRO A 209 -10.24 -19.32 -11.77
CA PRO A 209 -10.82 -18.03 -11.43
C PRO A 209 -11.67 -17.47 -12.57
N GLY A 210 -12.80 -16.88 -12.22
CA GLY A 210 -13.70 -16.23 -13.18
C GLY A 210 -13.08 -14.99 -13.82
N SER A 211 -13.68 -14.53 -14.92
CA SER A 211 -13.22 -13.35 -15.67
C SER A 211 -13.11 -12.09 -14.79
N VAL A 212 -14.02 -11.91 -13.83
CA VAL A 212 -14.03 -10.77 -12.91
C VAL A 212 -12.78 -10.78 -12.03
N ALA A 213 -12.39 -11.94 -11.49
CA ALA A 213 -11.18 -12.06 -10.67
C ALA A 213 -9.89 -11.79 -11.48
N TRP A 214 -9.83 -12.25 -12.75
CA TRP A 214 -8.71 -11.93 -13.64
C TRP A 214 -8.63 -10.44 -13.99
N LEU A 215 -9.77 -9.79 -14.27
CA LEU A 215 -9.83 -8.34 -14.53
C LEU A 215 -9.41 -7.55 -13.29
N ALA A 216 -9.88 -7.96 -12.11
CA ALA A 216 -9.46 -7.37 -10.84
C ALA A 216 -7.96 -7.50 -10.62
N LEU A 217 -7.38 -8.68 -10.85
CA LEU A 217 -5.93 -8.90 -10.77
C LEU A 217 -5.16 -8.00 -11.75
N ALA A 218 -5.60 -7.92 -13.01
CA ALA A 218 -4.97 -7.05 -14.02
C ALA A 218 -5.04 -5.58 -13.62
N TYR A 219 -6.19 -5.11 -13.13
CA TYR A 219 -6.37 -3.76 -12.57
C TYR A 219 -5.42 -3.51 -11.40
N LEU A 220 -5.35 -4.43 -10.46
CA LEU A 220 -4.47 -4.33 -9.30
C LEU A 220 -2.98 -4.31 -9.68
N ILE A 221 -2.57 -5.06 -10.72
CA ILE A 221 -1.20 -5.03 -11.24
C ILE A 221 -0.89 -3.63 -11.80
N VAL A 222 -1.70 -3.15 -12.75
CA VAL A 222 -1.39 -1.93 -13.49
C VAL A 222 -1.66 -0.70 -12.64
N MET A 223 -2.89 -0.54 -12.17
CA MET A 223 -3.31 0.68 -11.49
C MET A 223 -2.85 0.69 -10.04
N GLY A 224 -3.12 -0.38 -9.29
CA GLY A 224 -2.81 -0.44 -7.86
C GLY A 224 -1.30 -0.53 -7.54
N SER A 225 -0.54 -1.28 -8.35
CA SER A 225 0.88 -1.53 -8.08
C SER A 225 1.82 -0.71 -8.95
N ILE A 226 1.66 -0.68 -10.27
CA ILE A 226 2.59 0.10 -11.10
C ILE A 226 2.33 1.60 -10.92
N VAL A 227 1.10 2.07 -11.06
CA VAL A 227 0.80 3.50 -11.04
C VAL A 227 0.75 4.03 -9.60
N ALA A 228 -0.19 3.57 -8.80
CA ALA A 228 -0.45 4.18 -7.48
C ALA A 228 0.66 3.91 -6.46
N TYR A 229 1.22 2.69 -6.40
CA TYR A 229 2.32 2.41 -5.48
C TYR A 229 3.59 3.18 -5.84
N THR A 230 3.88 3.34 -7.13
CA THR A 230 5.00 4.17 -7.60
C THR A 230 4.79 5.64 -7.24
N ALA A 231 3.58 6.16 -7.45
CA ALA A 231 3.21 7.51 -7.04
C ALA A 231 3.36 7.70 -5.53
N TYR A 232 2.94 6.72 -4.72
CA TYR A 232 3.10 6.76 -3.27
C TYR A 232 4.57 6.77 -2.82
N VAL A 233 5.40 5.89 -3.37
CA VAL A 233 6.83 5.87 -3.05
C VAL A 233 7.50 7.19 -3.44
N TYR A 234 7.11 7.80 -4.56
CA TYR A 234 7.55 9.14 -4.95
C TYR A 234 7.12 10.20 -3.92
N LEU A 235 5.86 10.18 -3.48
CA LEU A 235 5.37 11.10 -2.45
C LEU A 235 6.13 10.94 -1.13
N LEU A 236 6.38 9.71 -0.69
CA LEU A 236 7.16 9.44 0.53
C LEU A 236 8.55 10.07 0.48
N GLN A 237 9.19 10.12 -0.70
CA GLN A 237 10.52 10.73 -0.88
C GLN A 237 10.48 12.24 -1.00
N THR A 238 9.35 12.82 -1.45
CA THR A 238 9.26 14.22 -1.88
C THR A 238 8.55 15.12 -0.86
N VAL A 239 7.56 14.58 -0.13
CA VAL A 239 6.75 15.37 0.80
C VAL A 239 6.80 14.82 2.22
N ARG A 240 6.23 15.58 3.18
CA ARG A 240 6.12 15.14 4.57
C ARG A 240 5.19 13.92 4.68
N PRO A 241 5.42 13.02 5.66
CA PRO A 241 4.58 11.83 5.86
C PRO A 241 3.09 12.14 5.97
N ALA A 242 2.71 13.19 6.69
CA ALA A 242 1.32 13.61 6.85
C ALA A 242 0.61 13.88 5.50
N LEU A 243 1.29 14.49 4.52
CA LEU A 243 0.72 14.71 3.19
C LEU A 243 0.76 13.42 2.36
N ALA A 244 1.83 12.64 2.43
CA ALA A 244 1.93 11.39 1.68
C ALA A 244 0.87 10.36 2.09
N THR A 245 0.43 10.36 3.37
CA THR A 245 -0.56 9.43 3.91
C THR A 245 -1.98 9.98 3.94
N SER A 246 -2.22 11.23 3.51
CA SER A 246 -3.55 11.89 3.58
C SER A 246 -4.61 11.21 2.71
N TYR A 247 -4.22 10.43 1.70
CA TYR A 247 -5.14 9.62 0.89
C TYR A 247 -6.04 8.71 1.74
N ALA A 248 -5.51 8.25 2.87
CA ALA A 248 -6.23 7.33 3.73
C ALA A 248 -7.51 7.93 4.35
N TYR A 249 -7.64 9.25 4.41
CA TYR A 249 -8.88 9.93 4.80
C TYR A 249 -9.90 10.05 3.67
N VAL A 250 -9.47 9.95 2.42
CA VAL A 250 -10.33 10.10 1.23
C VAL A 250 -10.84 8.74 0.75
N ASN A 251 -10.03 7.69 0.89
CA ASN A 251 -10.33 6.36 0.38
C ASN A 251 -11.63 5.70 0.94
N PRO A 252 -12.09 5.97 2.18
CA PRO A 252 -13.35 5.42 2.68
C PRO A 252 -14.61 6.01 2.02
N VAL A 253 -14.50 7.17 1.35
CA VAL A 253 -15.59 7.91 0.68
C VAL A 253 -15.73 7.47 -0.76
#